data_714aa26fdd06fe605d12bab88befac14
#
_entry.id   714aa26fdd06fe605d12bab88befac14
#
_cell.length_a   1.000
_cell.length_b   1.000
_cell.length_c   1.000
_cell.angle_alpha   90.00
_cell.angle_beta   90.00
_cell.angle_gamma   90.00
#
_symmetry.space_group_name_H-M   'P 1'
#
loop_
_entity.id
_entity.type
_entity.pdbx_description
1 polymer ?
#
loop_
_entity_poly.entity_id
_entity_poly.type
_entity_poly.pdbx_seq_one_letter_code
_entity_poly.pdbx_strand_id
1 'polypeptide(L)'
;MYAQVCFPFFINKTFTYRVPDELVDSLKSGDLVEAKFKNKLCKGFVVSTSSTISFKGPINNILSIDLSNIVPHDLWKTLLWMSNYYVTPIGKITQTTLSWAFKNNTVKNDKITNNDYTTKPLDSLILTNSQNSIYNRINQLYKQDTKPQFLYGVPGSGKTEIYLKLAQNTILNQQSCLVLIPEIALSSQIFSRFQSYFGDKVLLWHSQSTDLYKRKVLNKLQQRESYIIVGARSALFTPLHNLGLIIVDEEHDSSYKETERQPCYHARDLAIIRAQYSKALILLGSATPSLETYYNANIINKYHIHELNERYGNAQLPKVKIVDMNQSRDNQNLFSEYLINKIDESLQKKEQILILHNRRGFSSIKVCTESDDILKCKNCDVILTFHAQLNQLICHHCNKKYSFNEYTKKDIQFLGYGTEQIEAILNQILPHAKILRMDSDSANSMKKQNDILARFKNKEYDILLGTQMIAKGLDFSNITLVAVMN
;
A
#
# COMPACT_ATOMS: atom_id res chain seq x y z
N MET A 1 -9.04 -30.51 29.13
CA MET A 1 -9.36 -29.72 27.93
C MET A 1 -8.33 -30.01 26.85
N TYR A 2 -8.72 -29.93 25.58
CA TYR A 2 -7.82 -30.10 24.40
C TYR A 2 -7.87 -28.86 23.53
N ALA A 3 -6.77 -28.57 22.82
CA ALA A 3 -6.66 -27.47 21.90
C ALA A 3 -6.22 -27.97 20.51
N GLN A 4 -6.81 -27.39 19.47
CA GLN A 4 -6.37 -27.55 18.09
C GLN A 4 -5.39 -26.44 17.78
N VAL A 5 -4.14 -26.79 17.46
CA VAL A 5 -3.06 -25.83 17.21
C VAL A 5 -2.65 -25.88 15.74
N CYS A 6 -2.53 -24.72 15.10
CA CYS A 6 -1.92 -24.59 13.79
C CYS A 6 -0.50 -24.05 13.93
N PHE A 7 0.44 -24.62 13.17
CA PHE A 7 1.81 -24.15 13.07
C PHE A 7 2.05 -23.40 11.76
N PRO A 8 3.07 -22.53 11.66
CA PRO A 8 3.34 -21.72 10.48
C PRO A 8 3.86 -22.53 9.29
N PHE A 9 3.12 -23.55 8.90
CA PHE A 9 3.44 -24.44 7.78
C PHE A 9 2.30 -24.46 6.76
N PHE A 10 2.61 -24.81 5.53
CA PHE A 10 1.60 -25.05 4.48
C PHE A 10 1.00 -26.45 4.63
N ILE A 11 0.29 -26.66 5.72
CA ILE A 11 -0.39 -27.93 6.03
C ILE A 11 -1.86 -27.63 6.36
N ASN A 12 -2.78 -28.26 5.63
CA ASN A 12 -4.22 -28.10 5.86
C ASN A 12 -4.71 -29.04 6.99
N LYS A 13 -4.04 -28.96 8.16
CA LYS A 13 -4.42 -29.70 9.37
C LYS A 13 -4.05 -28.89 10.59
N THR A 14 -4.88 -29.00 11.61
CA THR A 14 -4.56 -28.62 12.98
C THR A 14 -4.09 -29.86 13.77
N PHE A 15 -3.33 -29.64 14.82
CA PHE A 15 -2.77 -30.69 15.65
C PHE A 15 -3.35 -30.57 17.05
N THR A 16 -3.74 -31.72 17.62
CA THR A 16 -4.38 -31.80 18.92
C THR A 16 -3.34 -31.84 20.03
N TYR A 17 -3.50 -30.98 21.02
CA TYR A 17 -2.67 -30.93 22.22
C TYR A 17 -3.55 -30.97 23.46
N ARG A 18 -3.06 -31.55 24.55
CA ARG A 18 -3.68 -31.47 25.87
C ARG A 18 -3.34 -30.12 26.49
N VAL A 19 -4.35 -29.47 27.08
CA VAL A 19 -4.17 -28.23 27.82
C VAL A 19 -3.93 -28.61 29.29
N PRO A 20 -2.78 -28.22 29.88
CA PRO A 20 -2.57 -28.39 31.33
C PRO A 20 -3.65 -27.66 32.14
N ASP A 21 -3.97 -28.20 33.30
CA ASP A 21 -5.06 -27.65 34.13
C ASP A 21 -4.83 -26.19 34.52
N GLU A 22 -3.58 -25.79 34.71
CA GLU A 22 -3.14 -24.41 35.00
C GLU A 22 -3.46 -23.41 33.88
N LEU A 23 -3.61 -23.89 32.65
CA LEU A 23 -3.81 -23.05 31.44
C LEU A 23 -5.28 -23.08 30.96
N VAL A 24 -6.15 -23.92 31.54
CA VAL A 24 -7.52 -24.16 31.05
C VAL A 24 -8.34 -22.86 31.00
N ASP A 25 -8.27 -22.05 32.06
CA ASP A 25 -9.08 -20.84 32.20
C ASP A 25 -8.52 -19.66 31.41
N SER A 26 -7.23 -19.70 31.09
CA SER A 26 -6.52 -18.58 30.40
C SER A 26 -6.46 -18.76 28.89
N LEU A 27 -6.47 -20.00 28.39
CA LEU A 27 -6.24 -20.30 26.97
C LEU A 27 -7.46 -19.98 26.10
N LYS A 28 -7.24 -19.17 25.06
CA LYS A 28 -8.27 -18.75 24.10
C LYS A 28 -7.86 -19.03 22.65
N SER A 29 -8.84 -19.12 21.77
CA SER A 29 -8.62 -19.14 20.33
C SER A 29 -7.92 -17.87 19.88
N GLY A 30 -6.82 -18.00 19.14
CA GLY A 30 -5.93 -16.91 18.71
C GLY A 30 -4.69 -16.74 19.60
N ASP A 31 -4.58 -17.45 20.71
CA ASP A 31 -3.38 -17.41 21.57
C ASP A 31 -2.20 -18.11 20.89
N LEU A 32 -1.03 -17.52 21.02
CA LEU A 32 0.22 -18.12 20.62
C LEU A 32 0.76 -19.02 21.72
N VAL A 33 1.00 -20.28 21.42
CA VAL A 33 1.44 -21.30 22.38
C VAL A 33 2.73 -21.96 21.93
N GLU A 34 3.51 -22.44 22.88
CA GLU A 34 4.65 -23.30 22.65
C GLU A 34 4.27 -24.77 22.87
N ALA A 35 4.56 -25.61 21.90
CA ALA A 35 4.30 -27.03 21.95
C ALA A 35 5.33 -27.83 21.13
N LYS A 36 5.52 -29.14 21.46
CA LYS A 36 6.41 -30.01 20.69
C LYS A 36 5.71 -30.47 19.42
N PHE A 37 6.30 -30.15 18.27
CA PHE A 37 5.92 -30.69 16.96
C PHE A 37 7.07 -31.52 16.39
N LYS A 38 6.83 -32.81 16.12
CA LYS A 38 7.90 -33.77 15.69
C LYS A 38 9.17 -33.64 16.53
N ASN A 39 9.06 -33.70 17.84
CA ASN A 39 10.12 -33.57 18.83
C ASN A 39 10.88 -32.23 18.86
N LYS A 40 10.47 -31.22 18.08
CA LYS A 40 11.01 -29.86 18.14
C LYS A 40 10.03 -28.93 18.86
N LEU A 41 10.56 -28.01 19.64
CA LEU A 41 9.77 -26.94 20.24
C LEU A 41 9.38 -25.96 19.12
N CYS A 42 8.08 -25.73 18.97
CA CYS A 42 7.52 -24.83 17.96
C CYS A 42 6.46 -23.94 18.56
N LYS A 43 6.37 -22.71 18.05
CA LYS A 43 5.25 -21.79 18.35
C LYS A 43 4.12 -22.02 17.34
N GLY A 44 2.88 -22.08 17.84
CA GLY A 44 1.69 -22.24 17.02
C GLY A 44 0.49 -21.48 17.61
N PHE A 45 -0.53 -21.23 16.81
CA PHE A 45 -1.74 -20.55 17.26
C PHE A 45 -2.85 -21.54 17.59
N VAL A 46 -3.56 -21.31 18.68
CA VAL A 46 -4.75 -22.07 19.06
C VAL A 46 -5.90 -21.69 18.11
N VAL A 47 -6.41 -22.67 17.40
CA VAL A 47 -7.56 -22.48 16.49
C VAL A 47 -8.89 -22.65 17.24
N SER A 48 -8.99 -23.70 18.05
CA SER A 48 -10.17 -23.97 18.85
C SER A 48 -9.83 -24.82 20.08
N THR A 49 -10.69 -24.82 21.07
CA THR A 49 -10.61 -25.66 22.26
C THR A 49 -11.83 -26.58 22.35
N SER A 50 -11.69 -27.76 22.96
CA SER A 50 -12.77 -28.74 23.16
C SER A 50 -12.57 -29.53 24.45
N SER A 51 -13.66 -29.94 25.08
CA SER A 51 -13.64 -30.88 26.20
C SER A 51 -13.47 -32.33 25.76
N THR A 52 -13.85 -32.66 24.53
CA THR A 52 -13.80 -34.00 23.95
C THR A 52 -12.82 -34.12 22.83
N ILE A 53 -12.32 -35.32 22.56
CA ILE A 53 -11.37 -35.63 21.52
C ILE A 53 -11.78 -36.87 20.73
N SER A 54 -11.62 -36.80 19.41
CA SER A 54 -11.81 -37.94 18.50
C SER A 54 -10.51 -38.68 18.19
N PHE A 55 -9.34 -38.13 18.57
CA PHE A 55 -8.03 -38.68 18.23
C PHE A 55 -7.61 -39.77 19.25
N LYS A 56 -7.18 -40.95 18.76
CA LYS A 56 -6.80 -42.13 19.58
C LYS A 56 -5.28 -42.33 19.76
N GLY A 57 -4.45 -41.37 19.38
CA GLY A 57 -2.99 -41.48 19.46
C GLY A 57 -2.41 -40.76 20.70
N PRO A 58 -1.09 -40.84 20.92
CA PRO A 58 -0.39 -40.11 21.95
C PRO A 58 -0.51 -38.59 21.74
N ILE A 59 -0.86 -37.84 22.80
CA ILE A 59 -1.11 -36.41 22.75
C ILE A 59 -0.08 -35.71 23.61
N ASN A 60 0.63 -34.75 23.02
CA ASN A 60 1.56 -33.88 23.73
C ASN A 60 0.79 -32.76 24.46
N ASN A 61 1.38 -32.20 25.50
CA ASN A 61 0.85 -31.04 26.21
C ASN A 61 1.28 -29.75 25.51
N ILE A 62 0.45 -28.69 25.64
CA ILE A 62 0.90 -27.31 25.50
C ILE A 62 1.87 -27.04 26.65
N LEU A 63 2.99 -26.35 26.35
CA LEU A 63 4.01 -26.07 27.37
C LEU A 63 3.82 -24.70 28.00
N SER A 64 3.49 -23.69 27.21
CA SER A 64 3.29 -22.32 27.68
C SER A 64 2.41 -21.51 26.71
N ILE A 65 1.85 -20.41 27.21
CA ILE A 65 1.20 -19.39 26.40
C ILE A 65 2.18 -18.22 26.27
N ASP A 66 2.40 -17.76 25.03
CA ASP A 66 3.22 -16.56 24.77
C ASP A 66 2.36 -15.29 24.94
N LEU A 67 2.35 -14.76 26.17
CA LEU A 67 1.62 -13.53 26.50
C LEU A 67 2.24 -12.26 25.91
N SER A 68 3.44 -12.34 25.33
CA SER A 68 4.11 -11.21 24.72
C SER A 68 3.63 -10.88 23.31
N ASN A 69 2.85 -11.77 22.68
CA ASN A 69 2.39 -11.63 21.31
C ASN A 69 0.88 -11.89 21.20
N ILE A 70 0.10 -11.01 21.81
CA ILE A 70 -1.36 -11.14 21.83
C ILE A 70 -1.95 -10.70 20.48
N VAL A 71 -2.70 -11.58 19.85
CA VAL A 71 -3.47 -11.28 18.65
C VAL A 71 -4.89 -10.90 19.03
N PRO A 72 -5.36 -9.66 18.74
CA PRO A 72 -6.73 -9.25 19.02
C PRO A 72 -7.77 -10.16 18.35
N HIS A 73 -8.89 -10.34 19.01
CA HIS A 73 -9.95 -11.27 18.57
C HIS A 73 -10.53 -10.94 17.18
N ASP A 74 -10.68 -9.65 16.85
CA ASP A 74 -11.10 -9.19 15.53
C ASP A 74 -10.09 -9.60 14.44
N LEU A 75 -8.80 -9.42 14.71
CA LEU A 75 -7.75 -9.84 13.80
C LEU A 75 -7.75 -11.36 13.62
N TRP A 76 -7.84 -12.12 14.72
CA TRP A 76 -7.87 -13.58 14.62
C TRP A 76 -9.07 -14.09 13.82
N LYS A 77 -10.26 -13.54 14.06
CA LYS A 77 -11.45 -13.85 13.26
C LYS A 77 -11.27 -13.52 11.79
N THR A 78 -10.62 -12.39 11.49
CA THR A 78 -10.30 -12.00 10.12
C THR A 78 -9.40 -13.05 9.44
N LEU A 79 -8.39 -13.57 10.16
CA LEU A 79 -7.49 -14.59 9.62
C LEU A 79 -8.20 -15.94 9.40
N LEU A 80 -9.10 -16.33 10.29
CA LEU A 80 -9.94 -17.53 10.11
C LEU A 80 -10.88 -17.37 8.90
N TRP A 81 -11.52 -16.21 8.76
CA TRP A 81 -12.32 -15.89 7.57
C TRP A 81 -11.49 -15.96 6.29
N MET A 82 -10.29 -15.38 6.33
CA MET A 82 -9.35 -15.40 5.22
C MET A 82 -8.93 -16.82 4.83
N SER A 83 -8.74 -17.71 5.81
CA SER A 83 -8.45 -19.13 5.58
C SER A 83 -9.55 -19.82 4.81
N ASN A 84 -10.78 -19.58 5.18
CA ASN A 84 -11.96 -20.18 4.54
C ASN A 84 -12.21 -19.58 3.16
N TYR A 85 -12.18 -18.26 3.03
CA TYR A 85 -12.50 -17.57 1.79
C TYR A 85 -11.48 -17.81 0.68
N TYR A 86 -10.18 -17.77 1.01
CA TYR A 86 -9.10 -18.00 0.04
C TYR A 86 -8.63 -19.46 -0.03
N VAL A 87 -9.34 -20.38 0.64
CA VAL A 87 -9.04 -21.82 0.66
C VAL A 87 -7.54 -22.07 0.94
N THR A 88 -7.00 -21.36 1.92
CA THR A 88 -5.59 -21.41 2.28
C THR A 88 -5.42 -21.88 3.72
N PRO A 89 -4.55 -22.86 4.01
CA PRO A 89 -4.33 -23.35 5.37
C PRO A 89 -4.03 -22.21 6.36
N ILE A 90 -4.69 -22.22 7.53
CA ILE A 90 -4.53 -21.18 8.55
C ILE A 90 -3.07 -21.04 9.00
N GLY A 91 -2.30 -22.13 9.05
CA GLY A 91 -0.85 -22.11 9.35
C GLY A 91 -0.05 -21.31 8.31
N LYS A 92 -0.41 -21.38 7.02
CA LYS A 92 0.21 -20.56 5.98
C LYS A 92 -0.17 -19.09 6.11
N ILE A 93 -1.43 -18.81 6.44
CA ILE A 93 -1.88 -17.43 6.67
C ILE A 93 -1.13 -16.80 7.84
N THR A 94 -1.06 -17.48 9.01
CA THR A 94 -0.31 -16.96 10.16
C THR A 94 1.17 -16.76 9.85
N GLN A 95 1.80 -17.67 9.09
CA GLN A 95 3.17 -17.51 8.62
C GLN A 95 3.37 -16.23 7.81
N THR A 96 2.42 -15.93 6.92
CA THR A 96 2.53 -14.78 5.99
C THR A 96 2.17 -13.47 6.67
N THR A 97 1.11 -13.45 7.48
CA THR A 97 0.53 -12.22 8.05
C THR A 97 1.05 -11.88 9.45
N LEU A 98 1.35 -12.89 10.28
CA LEU A 98 1.81 -12.75 11.65
C LEU A 98 3.27 -13.22 11.83
N SER A 99 4.11 -13.09 10.81
CA SER A 99 5.52 -13.51 10.87
C SER A 99 6.28 -12.89 12.05
N TRP A 100 5.87 -11.73 12.50
CA TRP A 100 6.42 -11.05 13.68
C TRP A 100 6.19 -11.82 15.00
N ALA A 101 5.09 -12.56 15.12
CA ALA A 101 4.76 -13.30 16.34
C ALA A 101 5.67 -14.51 16.59
N PHE A 102 6.30 -15.04 15.54
CA PHE A 102 7.20 -16.21 15.63
C PHE A 102 8.66 -15.83 15.89
N LYS A 103 8.99 -14.54 15.90
CA LYS A 103 10.36 -14.07 16.18
C LYS A 103 10.53 -13.86 17.69
N ASN A 104 11.67 -14.32 18.25
CA ASN A 104 11.97 -14.14 19.68
C ASN A 104 12.10 -12.65 20.05
N ASN A 105 11.37 -12.23 21.06
CA ASN A 105 11.36 -10.84 21.56
C ASN A 105 12.48 -10.62 22.59
N THR A 106 13.74 -10.58 22.13
CA THR A 106 14.87 -10.19 22.98
C THR A 106 15.36 -8.79 22.66
N VAL A 107 14.51 -7.78 22.77
CA VAL A 107 14.98 -6.39 22.64
C VAL A 107 14.75 -5.69 23.96
N LYS A 108 15.85 -5.22 24.59
CA LYS A 108 15.83 -4.24 25.67
C LYS A 108 15.05 -3.00 25.22
N ASN A 109 14.35 -2.35 26.15
CA ASN A 109 13.56 -1.13 25.95
C ASN A 109 14.41 0.05 25.42
N ASP A 110 14.82 0.02 24.18
CA ASP A 110 15.33 1.20 23.52
C ASP A 110 14.15 2.08 23.14
N LYS A 111 14.08 3.25 23.75
CA LYS A 111 13.11 4.29 23.38
C LYS A 111 13.20 4.54 21.88
N ILE A 112 12.04 4.58 21.20
CA ILE A 112 11.97 5.22 19.89
C ILE A 112 12.49 6.62 20.16
N THR A 113 13.57 7.05 19.51
CA THR A 113 14.06 8.42 19.62
C THR A 113 12.90 9.34 19.30
N ASN A 114 12.40 10.01 20.33
CA ASN A 114 11.42 11.06 20.16
C ASN A 114 12.15 12.18 19.41
N ASN A 115 11.91 12.30 18.12
CA ASN A 115 12.14 13.58 17.49
C ASN A 115 11.11 14.51 18.13
N ASP A 116 11.53 15.64 18.67
CA ASP A 116 10.64 16.67 19.21
C ASP A 116 9.76 17.20 18.09
N TYR A 117 8.61 16.54 17.89
CA TYR A 117 7.60 17.03 16.95
C TYR A 117 6.77 18.10 17.64
N THR A 118 6.82 19.31 17.15
CA THR A 118 5.85 20.34 17.51
C THR A 118 4.51 19.93 16.92
N THR A 119 3.61 19.40 17.76
CA THR A 119 2.27 19.04 17.34
C THR A 119 1.39 20.28 17.20
N LYS A 120 0.60 20.31 16.12
CA LYS A 120 -0.44 21.33 15.96
C LYS A 120 -1.55 21.08 16.97
N PRO A 121 -2.18 22.12 17.51
CA PRO A 121 -3.37 21.94 18.34
C PRO A 121 -4.47 21.19 17.56
N LEU A 122 -5.08 20.19 18.16
CA LEU A 122 -6.18 19.43 17.52
C LEU A 122 -7.37 20.33 17.17
N ASP A 123 -7.58 21.41 17.91
CA ASP A 123 -8.63 22.41 17.64
C ASP A 123 -8.35 23.26 16.38
N SER A 124 -7.12 23.27 15.89
CA SER A 124 -6.77 23.93 14.62
C SER A 124 -7.25 23.18 13.39
N LEU A 125 -7.80 21.98 13.53
CA LEU A 125 -8.39 21.20 12.45
C LEU A 125 -9.83 21.69 12.15
N ILE A 126 -9.94 22.68 11.29
CA ILE A 126 -11.22 23.27 10.91
C ILE A 126 -11.65 22.67 9.58
N LEU A 127 -12.85 22.08 9.56
CA LEU A 127 -13.49 21.58 8.36
C LEU A 127 -14.28 22.69 7.66
N THR A 128 -14.34 22.63 6.33
CA THR A 128 -15.31 23.46 5.56
C THR A 128 -16.74 23.00 5.87
N ASN A 129 -17.72 23.82 5.49
CA ASN A 129 -19.14 23.47 5.70
C ASN A 129 -19.51 22.13 5.03
N SER A 130 -19.08 21.91 3.80
CA SER A 130 -19.31 20.66 3.05
C SER A 130 -18.64 19.46 3.76
N GLN A 131 -17.38 19.59 4.18
CA GLN A 131 -16.66 18.56 4.91
C GLN A 131 -17.30 18.24 6.27
N ASN A 132 -17.74 19.27 7.00
CA ASN A 132 -18.38 19.11 8.31
C ASN A 132 -19.75 18.42 8.18
N SER A 133 -20.52 18.75 7.16
CA SER A 133 -21.80 18.08 6.86
C SER A 133 -21.57 16.57 6.63
N ILE A 134 -20.57 16.23 5.81
CA ILE A 134 -20.22 14.81 5.54
C ILE A 134 -19.72 14.11 6.81
N TYR A 135 -18.83 14.74 7.58
CA TYR A 135 -18.34 14.20 8.84
C TYR A 135 -19.50 13.86 9.81
N ASN A 136 -20.45 14.77 9.97
CA ASN A 136 -21.61 14.56 10.83
C ASN A 136 -22.51 13.45 10.29
N ARG A 137 -22.73 13.38 8.98
CA ARG A 137 -23.52 12.33 8.33
C ARG A 137 -22.87 10.94 8.50
N ILE A 138 -21.55 10.83 8.35
CA ILE A 138 -20.81 9.57 8.58
C ILE A 138 -21.05 9.10 10.02
N ASN A 139 -20.87 9.98 11.02
CA ASN A 139 -21.05 9.60 12.42
C ASN A 139 -22.52 9.24 12.76
N GLN A 140 -23.48 9.91 12.13
CA GLN A 140 -24.90 9.60 12.30
C GLN A 140 -25.24 8.22 11.73
N LEU A 141 -24.85 7.95 10.50
CA LEU A 141 -25.16 6.67 9.83
C LEU A 141 -24.44 5.50 10.50
N TYR A 142 -23.20 5.68 10.94
CA TYR A 142 -22.48 4.63 11.68
C TYR A 142 -23.15 4.22 12.99
N LYS A 143 -23.89 5.14 13.65
CA LYS A 143 -24.69 4.79 14.84
C LYS A 143 -25.94 3.97 14.51
N GLN A 144 -26.43 4.06 13.25
CA GLN A 144 -27.63 3.36 12.81
C GLN A 144 -27.32 1.95 12.28
N ASP A 145 -26.26 1.83 11.50
CA ASP A 145 -25.79 0.55 10.96
C ASP A 145 -24.26 0.55 10.76
N THR A 146 -23.68 -0.63 10.53
CA THR A 146 -22.25 -0.83 10.35
C THR A 146 -21.85 -0.97 8.87
N LYS A 147 -22.66 -0.46 7.95
CA LYS A 147 -22.32 -0.51 6.52
C LYS A 147 -21.03 0.29 6.25
N PRO A 148 -20.20 -0.17 5.31
CA PRO A 148 -19.05 0.61 4.86
C PRO A 148 -19.48 2.00 4.37
N GLN A 149 -18.69 3.01 4.74
CA GLN A 149 -18.87 4.39 4.29
C GLN A 149 -17.95 4.62 3.11
N PHE A 150 -18.46 5.15 2.00
CA PHE A 150 -17.66 5.48 0.83
C PHE A 150 -17.62 7.00 0.64
N LEU A 151 -16.42 7.59 0.76
CA LEU A 151 -16.18 9.00 0.52
C LEU A 151 -15.66 9.20 -0.91
N TYR A 152 -16.58 9.57 -1.80
CA TYR A 152 -16.29 9.93 -3.17
C TYR A 152 -15.97 11.42 -3.23
N GLY A 153 -14.73 11.80 -3.43
CA GLY A 153 -14.32 13.19 -3.42
C GLY A 153 -13.33 13.51 -4.51
N VAL A 154 -13.57 14.60 -5.26
CA VAL A 154 -12.64 15.06 -6.30
C VAL A 154 -11.23 15.28 -5.74
N PRO A 155 -10.16 15.18 -6.56
CA PRO A 155 -8.81 15.50 -6.12
C PRO A 155 -8.74 16.92 -5.55
N GLY A 156 -8.08 17.08 -4.39
CA GLY A 156 -7.99 18.38 -3.71
C GLY A 156 -9.27 18.83 -2.97
N SER A 157 -10.24 17.94 -2.77
CA SER A 157 -11.44 18.23 -1.98
C SER A 157 -11.22 18.21 -0.46
N GLY A 158 -10.05 17.77 0.00
CA GLY A 158 -9.71 17.68 1.42
C GLY A 158 -10.27 16.43 2.11
N LYS A 159 -10.34 15.28 1.43
CA LYS A 159 -10.68 13.98 2.06
C LYS A 159 -9.87 13.71 3.31
N THR A 160 -8.58 14.05 3.27
CA THR A 160 -7.64 13.85 4.39
C THR A 160 -8.06 14.61 5.64
N GLU A 161 -8.67 15.79 5.52
CA GLU A 161 -9.18 16.57 6.68
C GLU A 161 -10.32 15.82 7.39
N ILE A 162 -11.20 15.17 6.62
CA ILE A 162 -12.26 14.31 7.18
C ILE A 162 -11.64 13.11 7.89
N TYR A 163 -10.60 12.48 7.30
CA TYR A 163 -9.86 11.38 7.92
C TYR A 163 -9.27 11.77 9.28
N LEU A 164 -8.60 12.92 9.32
CA LEU A 164 -7.99 13.46 10.54
C LEU A 164 -9.06 13.72 11.61
N LYS A 165 -10.21 14.28 11.22
CA LYS A 165 -11.31 14.58 12.16
C LYS A 165 -11.95 13.32 12.72
N LEU A 166 -12.14 12.28 11.89
CA LEU A 166 -12.62 10.97 12.34
C LEU A 166 -11.59 10.29 13.26
N ALA A 167 -10.31 10.34 12.92
CA ALA A 167 -9.24 9.81 13.76
C ALA A 167 -9.16 10.55 15.10
N GLN A 168 -9.33 11.87 15.12
CA GLN A 168 -9.42 12.66 16.36
C GLN A 168 -10.52 12.14 17.28
N ASN A 169 -11.73 11.99 16.76
CA ASN A 169 -12.85 11.46 17.52
C ASN A 169 -12.59 10.04 18.04
N THR A 170 -11.98 9.19 17.20
CA THR A 170 -11.62 7.81 17.56
C THR A 170 -10.63 7.78 18.72
N ILE A 171 -9.55 8.56 18.66
CA ILE A 171 -8.53 8.62 19.71
C ILE A 171 -9.09 9.20 21.02
N LEU A 172 -9.94 10.23 20.94
CA LEU A 172 -10.61 10.79 22.13
C LEU A 172 -11.50 9.77 22.84
N ASN A 173 -12.10 8.83 22.09
CA ASN A 173 -12.86 7.71 22.61
C ASN A 173 -11.98 6.51 23.04
N GLN A 174 -10.66 6.69 23.17
CA GLN A 174 -9.70 5.64 23.54
C GLN A 174 -9.75 4.41 22.61
N GLN A 175 -10.04 4.64 21.33
CA GLN A 175 -10.04 3.61 20.32
C GLN A 175 -8.87 3.81 19.34
N SER A 176 -8.38 2.73 18.76
CA SER A 176 -7.31 2.76 17.78
C SER A 176 -7.83 2.99 16.36
N CYS A 177 -6.96 3.56 15.52
CA CYS A 177 -7.26 3.83 14.12
C CYS A 177 -6.25 3.13 13.19
N LEU A 178 -6.74 2.55 12.09
CA LEU A 178 -5.92 1.98 11.03
C LEU A 178 -6.16 2.78 9.74
N VAL A 179 -5.09 3.32 9.17
CA VAL A 179 -5.11 4.06 7.90
C VAL A 179 -4.30 3.29 6.87
N LEU A 180 -4.99 2.69 5.92
CA LEU A 180 -4.37 2.01 4.79
C LEU A 180 -4.21 3.01 3.64
N ILE A 181 -3.01 3.04 3.09
CA ILE A 181 -2.64 3.89 1.97
C ILE A 181 -1.98 3.03 0.89
N PRO A 182 -2.07 3.41 -0.40
CA PRO A 182 -1.30 2.74 -1.44
C PRO A 182 0.19 2.81 -1.13
N GLU A 183 1.01 2.35 -1.95
CA GLU A 183 2.45 2.16 -1.76
C GLU A 183 3.23 3.16 -0.89
N ILE A 184 4.36 2.69 -0.42
CA ILE A 184 5.25 3.26 0.61
C ILE A 184 5.79 4.66 0.28
N ALA A 185 6.00 4.96 -1.00
CA ALA A 185 6.59 6.25 -1.41
C ALA A 185 5.71 7.45 -1.06
N LEU A 186 4.40 7.24 -1.06
CA LEU A 186 3.39 8.28 -0.84
C LEU A 186 2.93 8.35 0.62
N SER A 187 3.27 7.36 1.42
CA SER A 187 2.95 7.30 2.84
C SER A 187 3.54 8.47 3.63
N SER A 188 4.64 9.06 3.16
CA SER A 188 5.31 10.14 3.87
C SER A 188 4.45 11.39 4.05
N GLN A 189 3.65 11.78 3.07
CA GLN A 189 2.80 12.99 3.17
C GLN A 189 1.60 12.77 4.10
N ILE A 190 0.84 11.69 3.92
CA ILE A 190 -0.29 11.36 4.80
C ILE A 190 0.22 11.07 6.20
N PHE A 191 1.29 10.27 6.33
CA PHE A 191 1.91 10.00 7.62
C PHE A 191 2.34 11.29 8.33
N SER A 192 3.07 12.19 7.66
CA SER A 192 3.51 13.47 8.22
C SER A 192 2.33 14.35 8.61
N ARG A 193 1.22 14.30 7.83
CA ARG A 193 0.01 15.04 8.14
C ARG A 193 -0.64 14.52 9.43
N PHE A 194 -0.81 13.20 9.58
CA PHE A 194 -1.30 12.61 10.82
C PHE A 194 -0.34 12.89 11.98
N GLN A 195 0.97 12.73 11.76
CA GLN A 195 1.97 12.96 12.79
C GLN A 195 1.99 14.41 13.30
N SER A 196 1.73 15.39 12.42
CA SER A 196 1.67 16.81 12.81
C SER A 196 0.52 17.14 13.78
N TYR A 197 -0.52 16.31 13.86
CA TYR A 197 -1.64 16.50 14.78
C TYR A 197 -1.58 15.54 15.99
N PHE A 198 -1.14 14.31 15.79
CA PHE A 198 -1.24 13.25 16.81
C PHE A 198 0.11 12.83 17.39
N GLY A 199 1.22 13.37 16.88
CA GLY A 199 2.57 13.15 17.42
C GLY A 199 2.93 11.66 17.53
N ASP A 200 3.37 11.26 18.70
CA ASP A 200 3.86 9.90 19.01
C ASP A 200 2.78 8.80 18.97
N LYS A 201 1.51 9.18 18.90
CA LYS A 201 0.42 8.21 18.72
C LYS A 201 0.32 7.68 17.30
N VAL A 202 1.02 8.29 16.33
CA VAL A 202 1.05 7.84 14.94
C VAL A 202 2.27 6.95 14.71
N LEU A 203 2.02 5.74 14.27
CA LEU A 203 3.06 4.75 14.00
C LEU A 203 2.99 4.31 12.53
N LEU A 204 4.14 4.26 11.87
CA LEU A 204 4.23 3.84 10.47
C LEU A 204 4.45 2.32 10.39
N TRP A 205 3.73 1.65 9.48
CA TRP A 205 3.90 0.22 9.25
C TRP A 205 3.99 -0.12 7.77
N HIS A 206 5.12 -0.66 7.35
CA HIS A 206 5.31 -1.12 5.97
C HIS A 206 6.28 -2.32 5.88
N SER A 207 6.24 -3.03 4.75
CA SER A 207 7.04 -4.25 4.53
C SER A 207 8.55 -4.01 4.63
N GLN A 208 9.04 -2.86 4.15
CA GLN A 208 10.45 -2.49 4.13
C GLN A 208 10.98 -1.92 5.47
N SER A 209 10.11 -1.73 6.48
CA SER A 209 10.57 -1.34 7.82
C SER A 209 11.52 -2.41 8.38
N THR A 210 12.59 -1.96 9.04
CA THR A 210 13.53 -2.87 9.70
C THR A 210 12.83 -3.71 10.77
N ASP A 211 13.32 -4.91 11.01
CA ASP A 211 12.78 -5.78 12.08
C ASP A 211 12.83 -5.09 13.46
N LEU A 212 13.88 -4.31 13.70
CA LEU A 212 14.01 -3.52 14.95
C LEU A 212 12.88 -2.50 15.09
N TYR A 213 12.58 -1.75 14.03
CA TYR A 213 11.49 -0.77 14.05
C TYR A 213 10.12 -1.45 14.25
N LYS A 214 9.86 -2.54 13.51
CA LYS A 214 8.62 -3.33 13.67
C LYS A 214 8.44 -3.82 15.10
N ARG A 215 9.51 -4.30 15.75
CA ARG A 215 9.47 -4.71 17.16
C ARG A 215 9.14 -3.54 18.09
N LYS A 216 9.75 -2.37 17.88
CA LYS A 216 9.42 -1.15 18.66
C LYS A 216 7.95 -0.77 18.54
N VAL A 217 7.38 -0.84 17.32
CA VAL A 217 5.96 -0.61 17.10
C VAL A 217 5.11 -1.65 17.83
N LEU A 218 5.43 -2.94 17.72
CA LEU A 218 4.70 -4.01 18.39
C LEU A 218 4.73 -3.87 19.93
N ASN A 219 5.89 -3.51 20.50
CA ASN A 219 6.01 -3.26 21.94
C ASN A 219 5.12 -2.10 22.41
N LYS A 220 4.99 -1.01 21.60
CA LYS A 220 4.05 0.06 21.90
C LYS A 220 2.59 -0.45 21.87
N LEU A 221 2.22 -1.24 20.86
CA LEU A 221 0.87 -1.77 20.73
C LEU A 221 0.48 -2.73 21.89
N GLN A 222 1.46 -3.40 22.51
CA GLN A 222 1.24 -4.25 23.69
C GLN A 222 0.83 -3.46 24.93
N GLN A 223 1.13 -2.17 25.00
CA GLN A 223 0.72 -1.30 26.13
C GLN A 223 -0.80 -1.07 26.16
N ARG A 224 -1.53 -1.57 25.15
CA ARG A 224 -2.99 -1.45 25.01
C ARG A 224 -3.53 -0.01 25.01
N GLU A 225 -2.68 0.94 24.71
CA GLU A 225 -3.11 2.31 24.46
C GLU A 225 -3.69 2.44 23.04
N SER A 226 -4.41 3.53 22.80
CA SER A 226 -4.94 3.86 21.47
C SER A 226 -3.85 4.48 20.60
N TYR A 227 -3.65 3.88 19.43
CA TYR A 227 -2.67 4.32 18.42
C TYR A 227 -3.32 4.47 17.05
N ILE A 228 -2.68 5.27 16.20
CA ILE A 228 -2.99 5.38 14.78
C ILE A 228 -1.88 4.67 14.01
N ILE A 229 -2.22 3.58 13.33
CA ILE A 229 -1.29 2.93 12.39
C ILE A 229 -1.57 3.47 11.00
N VAL A 230 -0.54 4.04 10.37
CA VAL A 230 -0.56 4.41 8.95
C VAL A 230 0.34 3.44 8.19
N GLY A 231 -0.15 2.85 7.10
CA GLY A 231 0.69 1.92 6.36
C GLY A 231 0.05 1.34 5.11
N ALA A 232 0.86 0.55 4.38
CA ALA A 232 0.43 -0.18 3.21
C ALA A 232 -0.42 -1.42 3.62
N ARG A 233 -0.81 -2.24 2.65
CA ARG A 233 -1.65 -3.44 2.84
C ARG A 233 -1.26 -4.33 4.04
N SER A 234 0.04 -4.45 4.36
CA SER A 234 0.50 -5.26 5.50
C SER A 234 0.15 -4.68 6.87
N ALA A 235 -0.17 -3.39 6.97
CA ALA A 235 -0.61 -2.74 8.19
C ALA A 235 -1.96 -3.30 8.67
N LEU A 236 -2.74 -3.89 7.77
CA LEU A 236 -3.98 -4.57 8.09
C LEU A 236 -3.83 -5.67 9.14
N PHE A 237 -2.64 -6.26 9.29
CA PHE A 237 -2.36 -7.36 10.21
C PHE A 237 -1.64 -6.93 11.50
N THR A 238 -1.63 -5.63 11.79
CA THR A 238 -1.09 -5.14 13.07
C THR A 238 -2.06 -5.44 14.21
N PRO A 239 -1.54 -5.81 15.41
CA PRO A 239 -2.37 -6.19 16.57
C PRO A 239 -2.89 -4.95 17.31
N LEU A 240 -3.69 -4.13 16.64
CA LEU A 240 -4.35 -2.97 17.27
C LEU A 240 -5.43 -3.41 18.23
N HIS A 241 -5.35 -2.93 19.47
CA HIS A 241 -6.40 -3.11 20.47
C HIS A 241 -7.48 -2.05 20.30
N ASN A 242 -8.71 -2.42 20.62
CA ASN A 242 -9.90 -1.54 20.58
C ASN A 242 -9.99 -0.74 19.27
N LEU A 243 -9.95 -1.45 18.15
CA LEU A 243 -9.98 -0.84 16.82
C LEU A 243 -11.36 -0.23 16.54
N GLY A 244 -11.44 1.10 16.42
CA GLY A 244 -12.67 1.87 16.23
C GLY A 244 -12.82 2.49 14.84
N LEU A 245 -11.73 2.63 14.09
CA LEU A 245 -11.75 3.24 12.75
C LEU A 245 -10.76 2.55 11.81
N ILE A 246 -11.23 2.22 10.61
CA ILE A 246 -10.37 1.81 9.49
C ILE A 246 -10.63 2.77 8.33
N ILE A 247 -9.56 3.35 7.79
CA ILE A 247 -9.59 4.20 6.59
C ILE A 247 -8.81 3.47 5.49
N VAL A 248 -9.37 3.39 4.30
CA VAL A 248 -8.70 2.88 3.10
C VAL A 248 -8.67 4.03 2.10
N ASP A 249 -7.55 4.71 1.99
CA ASP A 249 -7.37 5.81 1.05
C ASP A 249 -7.02 5.28 -0.34
N GLU A 250 -7.50 5.96 -1.40
CA GLU A 250 -7.36 5.51 -2.80
C GLU A 250 -7.73 4.01 -2.96
N GLU A 251 -8.94 3.64 -2.50
CA GLU A 251 -9.40 2.24 -2.36
C GLU A 251 -9.32 1.42 -3.66
N HIS A 252 -9.31 2.11 -4.81
CA HIS A 252 -9.20 1.53 -6.15
C HIS A 252 -7.79 1.06 -6.51
N ASP A 253 -6.78 1.39 -5.68
CA ASP A 253 -5.39 1.15 -6.03
C ASP A 253 -5.06 -0.36 -6.10
N SER A 254 -4.42 -0.76 -7.21
CA SER A 254 -4.05 -2.15 -7.45
C SER A 254 -3.05 -2.72 -6.44
N SER A 255 -2.28 -1.85 -5.72
CA SER A 255 -1.32 -2.30 -4.71
C SER A 255 -1.98 -2.93 -3.47
N TYR A 256 -3.29 -2.73 -3.27
CA TYR A 256 -4.04 -3.44 -2.24
C TYR A 256 -4.25 -4.93 -2.54
N LYS A 257 -4.06 -5.36 -3.79
CA LYS A 257 -4.07 -6.77 -4.16
C LYS A 257 -2.70 -7.40 -3.95
N GLU A 258 -2.63 -8.48 -3.14
CA GLU A 258 -1.45 -9.34 -3.07
C GLU A 258 -1.44 -10.28 -4.27
N THR A 259 -0.37 -10.25 -5.06
CA THR A 259 -0.25 -11.05 -6.29
C THR A 259 0.92 -12.04 -6.25
N GLU A 260 1.89 -11.81 -5.37
CA GLU A 260 3.13 -12.60 -5.32
C GLU A 260 3.09 -13.74 -4.32
N ARG A 261 2.34 -13.58 -3.22
CA ARG A 261 2.31 -14.52 -2.10
C ARG A 261 0.92 -15.05 -1.82
N GLN A 262 0.83 -16.34 -1.56
CA GLN A 262 -0.43 -16.94 -1.11
C GLN A 262 -0.68 -16.62 0.39
N PRO A 263 -1.95 -16.32 0.69
CA PRO A 263 -3.11 -16.14 -0.22
C PRO A 263 -3.04 -14.81 -0.96
N CYS A 264 -3.50 -14.80 -2.21
CA CYS A 264 -3.62 -13.58 -3.02
C CYS A 264 -4.82 -12.75 -2.58
N TYR A 265 -4.75 -12.16 -1.39
CA TYR A 265 -5.85 -11.39 -0.79
C TYR A 265 -5.95 -9.96 -1.34
N HIS A 266 -7.11 -9.33 -1.14
CA HIS A 266 -7.31 -7.90 -1.36
C HIS A 266 -7.46 -7.18 -0.03
N ALA A 267 -6.56 -6.24 0.28
CA ALA A 267 -6.53 -5.59 1.60
C ALA A 267 -7.77 -4.73 1.88
N ARG A 268 -8.35 -4.05 0.88
CA ARG A 268 -9.63 -3.32 1.01
C ARG A 268 -10.75 -4.24 1.51
N ASP A 269 -10.91 -5.39 0.86
CA ASP A 269 -11.98 -6.32 1.19
C ASP A 269 -11.78 -6.94 2.58
N LEU A 270 -10.54 -7.28 2.92
CA LEU A 270 -10.20 -7.74 4.28
C LEU A 270 -10.35 -6.64 5.34
N ALA A 271 -10.13 -5.37 4.99
CA ALA A 271 -10.38 -4.25 5.90
C ALA A 271 -11.86 -4.14 6.26
N ILE A 272 -12.76 -4.35 5.29
CA ILE A 272 -14.21 -4.41 5.52
C ILE A 272 -14.56 -5.55 6.47
N ILE A 273 -14.01 -6.74 6.25
CA ILE A 273 -14.23 -7.92 7.11
C ILE A 273 -13.69 -7.66 8.54
N ARG A 274 -12.49 -7.08 8.65
CA ARG A 274 -11.91 -6.73 9.96
C ARG A 274 -12.77 -5.70 10.69
N ALA A 275 -13.28 -4.68 9.98
CA ALA A 275 -14.18 -3.68 10.54
C ALA A 275 -15.47 -4.31 11.08
N GLN A 276 -16.04 -5.28 10.38
CA GLN A 276 -17.23 -6.02 10.86
C GLN A 276 -16.95 -6.78 12.17
N TYR A 277 -15.80 -7.45 12.29
CA TYR A 277 -15.44 -8.18 13.51
C TYR A 277 -15.07 -7.28 14.67
N SER A 278 -14.44 -6.13 14.42
CA SER A 278 -14.10 -5.15 15.46
C SER A 278 -15.25 -4.18 15.77
N LYS A 279 -16.33 -4.17 14.96
CA LYS A 279 -17.38 -3.16 14.97
C LYS A 279 -16.81 -1.75 14.79
N ALA A 280 -15.75 -1.61 14.00
CA ALA A 280 -15.14 -0.33 13.68
C ALA A 280 -15.85 0.35 12.52
N LEU A 281 -15.83 1.68 12.51
CA LEU A 281 -16.19 2.46 11.33
C LEU A 281 -15.17 2.15 10.20
N ILE A 282 -15.65 1.77 9.02
CA ILE A 282 -14.82 1.62 7.83
C ILE A 282 -15.14 2.71 6.82
N LEU A 283 -14.13 3.47 6.41
CA LEU A 283 -14.23 4.53 5.42
C LEU A 283 -13.33 4.20 4.22
N LEU A 284 -13.94 4.06 3.05
CA LEU A 284 -13.26 3.91 1.77
C LEU A 284 -13.21 5.28 1.11
N GLY A 285 -12.03 5.77 0.75
CA GLY A 285 -11.87 7.06 0.10
C GLY A 285 -11.30 6.93 -1.30
N SER A 286 -11.88 7.65 -2.27
CA SER A 286 -11.36 7.72 -3.63
C SER A 286 -11.89 8.92 -4.40
N ALA A 287 -11.10 9.39 -5.37
CA ALA A 287 -11.55 10.31 -6.41
C ALA A 287 -11.99 9.56 -7.68
N THR A 288 -11.47 8.36 -7.88
CA THR A 288 -11.71 7.49 -9.04
C THR A 288 -12.00 6.08 -8.53
N PRO A 289 -13.23 5.82 -8.04
CA PRO A 289 -13.54 4.57 -7.36
C PRO A 289 -13.37 3.34 -8.26
N SER A 290 -13.09 2.19 -7.64
CA SER A 290 -13.19 0.91 -8.33
C SER A 290 -14.63 0.64 -8.75
N LEU A 291 -14.82 -0.13 -9.82
CA LEU A 291 -16.16 -0.49 -10.30
C LEU A 291 -16.97 -1.24 -9.22
N GLU A 292 -16.30 -2.08 -8.43
CA GLU A 292 -16.94 -2.82 -7.34
C GLU A 292 -17.44 -1.88 -6.24
N THR A 293 -16.63 -0.91 -5.82
CA THR A 293 -17.04 0.07 -4.79
C THR A 293 -18.17 0.95 -5.30
N TYR A 294 -18.06 1.44 -6.55
CA TYR A 294 -19.11 2.22 -7.17
C TYR A 294 -20.42 1.46 -7.28
N TYR A 295 -20.38 0.20 -7.74
CA TYR A 295 -21.56 -0.67 -7.84
C TYR A 295 -22.19 -0.94 -6.47
N ASN A 296 -21.35 -1.26 -5.46
CA ASN A 296 -21.81 -1.52 -4.10
C ASN A 296 -22.48 -0.29 -3.46
N ALA A 297 -21.99 0.91 -3.77
CA ALA A 297 -22.53 2.16 -3.22
C ALA A 297 -23.77 2.64 -3.96
N ASN A 298 -23.74 2.70 -5.31
CA ASN A 298 -24.74 3.40 -6.09
C ASN A 298 -25.86 2.48 -6.60
N ILE A 299 -25.58 1.19 -6.85
CA ILE A 299 -26.55 0.29 -7.49
C ILE A 299 -27.24 -0.58 -6.45
N ILE A 300 -26.48 -1.28 -5.60
CA ILE A 300 -27.09 -2.20 -4.62
C ILE A 300 -27.20 -1.62 -3.21
N ASN A 301 -26.79 -0.38 -2.99
CA ASN A 301 -26.87 0.35 -1.71
C ASN A 301 -26.27 -0.44 -0.51
N LYS A 302 -25.22 -1.21 -0.77
CA LYS A 302 -24.49 -1.96 0.25
C LYS A 302 -23.57 -1.07 1.08
N TYR A 303 -23.13 0.06 0.52
CA TYR A 303 -22.30 1.08 1.16
C TYR A 303 -23.08 2.40 1.25
N HIS A 304 -22.78 3.21 2.27
CA HIS A 304 -23.26 4.60 2.31
C HIS A 304 -22.32 5.49 1.52
N ILE A 305 -22.83 6.25 0.56
CA ILE A 305 -22.05 7.18 -0.24
C ILE A 305 -22.10 8.59 0.32
N HIS A 306 -20.94 9.25 0.31
CA HIS A 306 -20.73 10.66 0.66
C HIS A 306 -19.95 11.32 -0.46
N GLU A 307 -20.53 12.34 -1.07
CA GLU A 307 -19.93 13.05 -2.21
C GLU A 307 -19.33 14.37 -1.79
N LEU A 308 -18.06 14.59 -2.10
CA LEU A 308 -17.32 15.83 -1.85
C LEU A 308 -16.84 16.41 -3.18
N ASN A 309 -17.74 17.16 -3.83
CA ASN A 309 -17.59 17.62 -5.21
C ASN A 309 -16.84 18.95 -5.35
N GLU A 310 -16.58 19.64 -4.25
CA GLU A 310 -15.90 20.93 -4.23
C GLU A 310 -14.42 20.78 -3.92
N ARG A 311 -13.57 21.49 -4.65
CA ARG A 311 -12.15 21.62 -4.32
C ARG A 311 -11.93 22.70 -3.27
N TYR A 312 -10.97 22.48 -2.39
CA TYR A 312 -10.56 23.49 -1.43
C TYR A 312 -10.09 24.76 -2.14
N GLY A 313 -10.56 25.93 -1.68
CA GLY A 313 -10.18 27.23 -2.24
C GLY A 313 -10.70 27.50 -3.65
N ASN A 314 -11.79 26.85 -4.09
CA ASN A 314 -12.39 27.01 -5.43
C ASN A 314 -11.40 26.71 -6.58
N ALA A 315 -10.40 25.86 -6.35
CA ALA A 315 -9.43 25.48 -7.36
C ALA A 315 -10.10 24.81 -8.56
N GLN A 316 -9.81 25.30 -9.76
CA GLN A 316 -10.36 24.75 -11.00
C GLN A 316 -9.67 23.45 -11.39
N LEU A 317 -10.37 22.62 -12.18
CA LEU A 317 -9.76 21.45 -12.82
C LEU A 317 -8.72 21.90 -13.86
N PRO A 318 -7.61 21.15 -14.01
CA PRO A 318 -6.63 21.47 -15.04
C PRO A 318 -7.27 21.35 -16.43
N LYS A 319 -6.84 22.21 -17.34
CA LYS A 319 -7.20 22.08 -18.76
C LYS A 319 -6.42 20.92 -19.36
N VAL A 320 -7.12 19.94 -19.92
CA VAL A 320 -6.51 18.80 -20.58
C VAL A 320 -6.47 19.05 -22.09
N LYS A 321 -5.29 18.83 -22.70
CA LYS A 321 -5.12 18.84 -24.15
C LYS A 321 -4.53 17.50 -24.59
N ILE A 322 -5.22 16.82 -25.49
CA ILE A 322 -4.73 15.62 -26.16
C ILE A 322 -3.99 16.05 -27.41
N VAL A 323 -2.76 15.56 -27.56
CA VAL A 323 -1.90 15.81 -28.74
C VAL A 323 -1.71 14.49 -29.47
N ASP A 324 -2.16 14.44 -30.73
CA ASP A 324 -1.96 13.28 -31.60
C ASP A 324 -0.54 13.32 -32.19
N MET A 325 0.31 12.41 -31.73
CA MET A 325 1.71 12.31 -32.16
C MET A 325 1.85 11.77 -33.59
N ASN A 326 0.82 11.10 -34.17
CA ASN A 326 0.88 10.61 -35.55
C ASN A 326 0.74 11.72 -36.58
N GLN A 327 0.23 12.88 -36.19
CA GLN A 327 0.11 14.05 -37.08
C GLN A 327 1.36 14.91 -37.13
N SER A 328 2.32 14.73 -36.24
CA SER A 328 3.61 15.39 -36.30
C SER A 328 4.43 14.73 -37.39
N ARG A 329 4.72 15.50 -38.48
CA ARG A 329 5.39 15.04 -39.71
C ARG A 329 6.81 14.47 -39.51
N ASP A 330 7.38 14.62 -38.33
CA ASP A 330 8.66 14.04 -37.93
C ASP A 330 8.43 12.86 -36.97
N ASN A 331 8.29 11.66 -37.54
CA ASN A 331 8.22 10.39 -36.78
C ASN A 331 9.43 10.10 -35.86
N GLN A 332 10.40 11.04 -35.78
CA GLN A 332 11.60 10.91 -34.94
C GLN A 332 11.52 11.70 -33.63
N ASN A 333 10.56 12.62 -33.47
CA ASN A 333 10.45 13.45 -32.26
C ASN A 333 9.58 12.82 -31.19
N LEU A 334 10.19 12.42 -30.08
CA LEU A 334 9.51 11.89 -28.90
C LEU A 334 8.53 12.90 -28.26
N PHE A 335 8.79 14.17 -28.40
CA PHE A 335 8.02 15.27 -27.84
C PHE A 335 7.37 16.10 -28.95
N SER A 336 6.09 16.44 -28.77
CA SER A 336 5.45 17.37 -29.68
C SER A 336 6.03 18.79 -29.48
N GLU A 337 6.09 19.56 -30.57
CA GLU A 337 6.47 20.96 -30.52
C GLU A 337 5.62 21.77 -29.53
N TYR A 338 4.33 21.45 -29.46
CA TYR A 338 3.42 22.02 -28.50
C TYR A 338 3.87 21.79 -27.04
N LEU A 339 4.30 20.56 -26.71
CA LEU A 339 4.75 20.24 -25.35
C LEU A 339 6.05 20.98 -25.01
N ILE A 340 7.02 21.01 -25.94
CA ILE A 340 8.29 21.73 -25.72
C ILE A 340 8.02 23.22 -25.48
N ASN A 341 7.19 23.85 -26.31
CA ASN A 341 6.82 25.26 -26.12
C ASN A 341 6.15 25.51 -24.76
N LYS A 342 5.29 24.58 -24.28
CA LYS A 342 4.66 24.69 -22.95
C LYS A 342 5.64 24.47 -21.80
N ILE A 343 6.64 23.61 -21.97
CA ILE A 343 7.72 23.45 -21.02
C ILE A 343 8.53 24.77 -20.92
N ASP A 344 8.93 25.35 -22.04
CA ASP A 344 9.66 26.61 -22.05
C ASP A 344 8.89 27.77 -21.43
N GLU A 345 7.58 27.90 -21.73
CA GLU A 345 6.71 28.89 -21.08
C GLU A 345 6.69 28.75 -19.55
N SER A 346 6.63 27.50 -19.03
CA SER A 346 6.60 27.24 -17.60
C SER A 346 7.98 27.50 -16.95
N LEU A 347 9.06 27.15 -17.61
CA LEU A 347 10.44 27.41 -17.14
C LEU A 347 10.72 28.92 -17.04
N GLN A 348 10.28 29.72 -18.02
CA GLN A 348 10.41 31.17 -18.02
C GLN A 348 9.68 31.80 -16.82
N LYS A 349 8.55 31.21 -16.39
CA LYS A 349 7.79 31.64 -15.21
C LYS A 349 8.34 31.09 -13.90
N LYS A 350 9.43 30.30 -13.93
CA LYS A 350 10.03 29.59 -12.79
C LYS A 350 9.01 28.64 -12.11
N GLU A 351 8.13 28.05 -12.90
CA GLU A 351 7.18 27.04 -12.48
C GLU A 351 7.77 25.65 -12.67
N GLN A 352 7.23 24.66 -11.94
CA GLN A 352 7.73 23.29 -12.00
C GLN A 352 6.83 22.41 -12.89
N ILE A 353 7.44 21.38 -13.47
CA ILE A 353 6.83 20.52 -14.47
C ILE A 353 6.94 19.08 -14.03
N LEU A 354 5.86 18.31 -14.24
CA LEU A 354 5.82 16.87 -14.03
C LEU A 354 5.70 16.16 -15.38
N ILE A 355 6.59 15.22 -15.67
CA ILE A 355 6.51 14.37 -16.87
C ILE A 355 6.32 12.93 -16.43
N LEU A 356 5.13 12.40 -16.66
CA LEU A 356 4.78 11.02 -16.36
C LEU A 356 5.01 10.15 -17.58
N HIS A 357 5.87 9.14 -17.46
CA HIS A 357 6.08 8.12 -18.45
C HIS A 357 5.95 6.72 -17.86
N ASN A 358 4.96 5.95 -18.33
CA ASN A 358 4.58 4.67 -17.71
C ASN A 358 5.44 3.47 -18.15
N ARG A 359 6.64 3.71 -18.71
CA ARG A 359 7.55 2.61 -19.13
C ARG A 359 8.85 2.67 -18.34
N ARG A 360 9.28 1.50 -17.83
CA ARG A 360 10.53 1.34 -17.06
C ARG A 360 11.67 0.89 -17.97
N GLY A 361 12.89 1.32 -17.66
CA GLY A 361 14.14 0.82 -18.28
C GLY A 361 14.52 1.41 -19.63
N PHE A 362 15.64 0.94 -20.18
CA PHE A 362 16.32 1.54 -21.33
C PHE A 362 15.74 1.17 -22.70
N SER A 363 14.75 0.37 -22.80
CA SER A 363 13.90 0.03 -23.94
C SER A 363 13.41 -1.40 -23.90
N SER A 364 12.19 -1.59 -24.26
CA SER A 364 11.56 -2.85 -23.93
C SER A 364 11.03 -3.67 -25.11
N ILE A 365 11.08 -3.19 -26.35
CA ILE A 365 10.51 -3.97 -27.45
C ILE A 365 11.29 -3.73 -28.72
N LYS A 366 11.56 -4.81 -29.47
CA LYS A 366 12.13 -4.76 -30.79
C LYS A 366 11.12 -5.15 -31.85
N VAL A 367 11.01 -4.34 -32.89
CA VAL A 367 10.23 -4.65 -34.09
C VAL A 367 11.19 -4.86 -35.26
N CYS A 368 10.94 -5.87 -36.10
CA CYS A 368 11.62 -6.02 -37.36
C CYS A 368 11.01 -5.06 -38.38
N THR A 369 11.80 -4.17 -38.95
CA THR A 369 11.34 -3.15 -39.92
C THR A 369 10.80 -3.70 -41.23
N GLU A 370 11.23 -4.86 -41.66
CA GLU A 370 10.77 -5.47 -42.92
C GLU A 370 9.42 -6.19 -42.84
N SER A 371 8.96 -6.57 -41.63
CA SER A 371 7.72 -7.35 -41.43
C SER A 371 6.79 -6.84 -40.32
N ASP A 372 7.12 -5.73 -39.69
CA ASP A 372 6.43 -5.21 -38.49
C ASP A 372 6.25 -6.26 -37.36
N ASP A 373 7.01 -7.35 -37.38
CA ASP A 373 6.88 -8.43 -36.40
C ASP A 373 7.57 -8.08 -35.08
N ILE A 374 6.77 -8.15 -34.02
CA ILE A 374 7.27 -7.97 -32.66
C ILE A 374 8.01 -9.24 -32.22
N LEU A 375 9.23 -9.08 -31.68
CA LEU A 375 10.00 -10.20 -31.16
C LEU A 375 9.35 -10.84 -29.92
N LYS A 376 8.97 -12.10 -30.06
CA LYS A 376 8.30 -12.88 -29.01
C LYS A 376 9.18 -14.04 -28.53
N CYS A 377 8.92 -14.45 -27.29
CA CYS A 377 9.55 -15.62 -26.71
C CYS A 377 9.08 -16.90 -27.42
N LYS A 378 10.02 -17.71 -27.91
CA LYS A 378 9.72 -18.98 -28.56
C LYS A 378 9.02 -20.01 -27.66
N ASN A 379 9.02 -19.78 -26.34
CA ASN A 379 8.46 -20.73 -25.36
C ASN A 379 7.04 -20.34 -24.90
N CYS A 380 6.72 -19.05 -24.81
CA CYS A 380 5.46 -18.58 -24.22
C CYS A 380 4.80 -17.46 -25.00
N ASP A 381 5.28 -17.17 -26.20
CA ASP A 381 4.75 -16.16 -27.13
C ASP A 381 4.60 -14.73 -26.55
N VAL A 382 5.24 -14.50 -25.40
CA VAL A 382 5.28 -13.18 -24.73
C VAL A 382 6.37 -12.32 -25.36
N ILE A 383 6.12 -11.03 -25.48
CA ILE A 383 7.04 -10.04 -26.03
C ILE A 383 8.36 -10.05 -25.23
N LEU A 384 9.49 -10.08 -25.95
CA LEU A 384 10.81 -10.05 -25.35
C LEU A 384 11.22 -8.63 -24.99
N THR A 385 11.89 -8.48 -23.84
CA THR A 385 12.45 -7.20 -23.36
C THR A 385 13.95 -7.17 -23.56
N PHE A 386 14.47 -6.11 -24.16
CA PHE A 386 15.91 -5.91 -24.31
C PHE A 386 16.51 -5.28 -23.05
N HIS A 387 17.54 -5.90 -22.53
CA HIS A 387 18.33 -5.40 -21.40
C HIS A 387 19.69 -4.90 -21.93
N ALA A 388 19.83 -3.58 -22.06
CA ALA A 388 21.01 -2.96 -22.66
C ALA A 388 22.32 -3.28 -21.94
N GLN A 389 22.32 -3.28 -20.59
CA GLN A 389 23.50 -3.61 -19.78
C GLN A 389 24.00 -5.04 -20.01
N LEU A 390 23.10 -5.97 -20.28
CA LEU A 390 23.41 -7.38 -20.49
C LEU A 390 23.54 -7.74 -21.97
N ASN A 391 23.17 -6.82 -22.87
CA ASN A 391 23.04 -7.04 -24.32
C ASN A 391 22.24 -8.31 -24.65
N GLN A 392 21.13 -8.55 -23.91
CA GLN A 392 20.30 -9.74 -24.02
C GLN A 392 18.82 -9.38 -24.11
N LEU A 393 18.07 -10.24 -24.81
CA LEU A 393 16.62 -10.25 -24.80
C LEU A 393 16.15 -11.25 -23.74
N ILE A 394 15.31 -10.80 -22.81
CA ILE A 394 14.82 -11.62 -21.70
C ILE A 394 13.29 -11.69 -21.75
N CYS A 395 12.77 -12.89 -21.64
CA CYS A 395 11.35 -13.11 -21.41
C CYS A 395 11.05 -12.99 -19.92
N HIS A 396 10.31 -11.96 -19.52
CA HIS A 396 9.93 -11.78 -18.09
C HIS A 396 8.89 -12.77 -17.58
N HIS A 397 8.31 -13.61 -18.45
CA HIS A 397 7.39 -14.66 -18.03
C HIS A 397 8.11 -15.96 -17.66
N CYS A 398 9.02 -16.44 -18.51
CA CYS A 398 9.73 -17.70 -18.30
C CYS A 398 11.23 -17.55 -17.99
N ASN A 399 11.74 -16.33 -17.87
CA ASN A 399 13.14 -15.97 -17.65
C ASN A 399 14.12 -16.51 -18.72
N LYS A 400 13.63 -16.98 -19.87
CA LYS A 400 14.49 -17.43 -20.95
C LYS A 400 15.24 -16.26 -21.55
N LYS A 401 16.55 -16.42 -21.72
CA LYS A 401 17.47 -15.44 -22.26
C LYS A 401 17.81 -15.79 -23.70
N TYR A 402 17.85 -14.80 -24.56
CA TYR A 402 18.23 -14.92 -25.95
C TYR A 402 19.38 -13.96 -26.21
N SER A 403 20.40 -14.39 -26.96
CA SER A 403 21.47 -13.50 -27.37
C SER A 403 20.91 -12.48 -28.37
N PHE A 404 21.28 -11.23 -28.17
CA PHE A 404 20.90 -10.18 -29.08
C PHE A 404 21.39 -10.44 -30.52
N ASN A 405 22.60 -11.02 -30.63
CA ASN A 405 23.25 -11.31 -31.92
C ASN A 405 22.48 -12.37 -32.75
N GLU A 406 21.62 -13.18 -32.17
CA GLU A 406 20.79 -14.14 -32.91
C GLU A 406 19.74 -13.46 -33.81
N TYR A 407 19.43 -12.19 -33.53
CA TYR A 407 18.40 -11.41 -34.21
C TYR A 407 18.96 -10.26 -35.08
N THR A 408 20.28 -10.03 -35.12
CA THR A 408 20.92 -8.87 -35.77
C THR A 408 20.96 -8.94 -37.29
N LYS A 409 20.47 -10.01 -37.92
CA LYS A 409 20.41 -10.11 -39.40
C LYS A 409 19.26 -9.31 -40.02
N LYS A 410 18.44 -8.63 -39.24
CA LYS A 410 17.29 -7.83 -39.65
C LYS A 410 17.41 -6.44 -39.04
N ASP A 411 17.03 -5.43 -39.79
CA ASP A 411 16.95 -4.05 -39.30
C ASP A 411 15.94 -3.99 -38.13
N ILE A 412 16.43 -3.76 -36.93
CA ILE A 412 15.64 -3.83 -35.69
C ILE A 412 15.49 -2.44 -35.12
N GLN A 413 14.25 -1.97 -35.01
CA GLN A 413 13.93 -0.72 -34.36
C GLN A 413 13.48 -0.96 -32.91
N PHE A 414 13.89 -0.07 -32.01
CA PHE A 414 13.42 -0.08 -30.61
C PHE A 414 12.10 0.65 -30.51
N LEU A 415 11.06 -0.03 -30.07
CA LEU A 415 9.79 0.60 -29.75
C LEU A 415 9.78 1.03 -28.30
N GLY A 416 9.66 2.33 -28.13
CA GLY A 416 9.51 2.97 -26.82
C GLY A 416 10.84 3.40 -26.20
N TYR A 417 10.74 4.41 -25.38
CA TYR A 417 11.83 5.03 -24.67
C TYR A 417 11.67 4.74 -23.16
N GLY A 418 12.78 4.44 -22.48
CA GLY A 418 12.79 4.38 -21.03
C GLY A 418 12.99 5.77 -20.41
N THR A 419 12.74 5.88 -19.11
CA THR A 419 12.93 7.15 -18.39
C THR A 419 14.35 7.72 -18.52
N GLU A 420 15.39 6.87 -18.62
CA GLU A 420 16.78 7.31 -18.84
C GLU A 420 17.00 7.95 -20.21
N GLN A 421 16.40 7.37 -21.25
CA GLN A 421 16.49 7.92 -22.59
C GLN A 421 15.73 9.24 -22.71
N ILE A 422 14.55 9.31 -22.08
CA ILE A 422 13.75 10.53 -22.02
C ILE A 422 14.54 11.64 -21.32
N GLU A 423 15.17 11.34 -20.20
CA GLU A 423 16.04 12.27 -19.48
C GLU A 423 17.19 12.77 -20.36
N ALA A 424 17.87 11.87 -21.07
CA ALA A 424 18.96 12.23 -21.98
C ALA A 424 18.49 13.14 -23.14
N ILE A 425 17.34 12.82 -23.76
CA ILE A 425 16.76 13.63 -24.86
C ILE A 425 16.32 15.00 -24.31
N LEU A 426 15.66 15.05 -23.15
CA LEU A 426 15.26 16.32 -22.54
C LEU A 426 16.46 17.21 -22.21
N ASN A 427 17.55 16.63 -21.68
CA ASN A 427 18.79 17.39 -21.43
C ASN A 427 19.44 17.96 -22.71
N GLN A 428 19.25 17.29 -23.87
CA GLN A 428 19.71 17.81 -25.15
C GLN A 428 18.84 18.95 -25.68
N ILE A 429 17.49 18.80 -25.55
CA ILE A 429 16.52 19.80 -26.06
C ILE A 429 16.47 21.03 -25.12
N LEU A 430 16.55 20.79 -23.79
CA LEU A 430 16.41 21.80 -22.75
C LEU A 430 17.66 21.86 -21.84
N PRO A 431 18.83 22.28 -22.37
CA PRO A 431 20.10 22.21 -21.62
C PRO A 431 20.15 23.14 -20.39
N HIS A 432 19.23 24.09 -20.30
CA HIS A 432 19.09 25.01 -19.18
C HIS A 432 18.17 24.51 -18.05
N ALA A 433 17.38 23.45 -18.30
CA ALA A 433 16.46 22.90 -17.33
C ALA A 433 17.13 21.87 -16.43
N LYS A 434 16.85 21.92 -15.12
CA LYS A 434 17.32 20.92 -14.17
C LYS A 434 16.30 19.79 -14.06
N ILE A 435 16.66 18.61 -14.51
CA ILE A 435 15.78 17.44 -14.55
C ILE A 435 16.12 16.52 -13.39
N LEU A 436 15.10 16.04 -12.69
CA LEU A 436 15.21 15.05 -11.62
C LEU A 436 14.38 13.81 -11.99
N ARG A 437 15.02 12.64 -11.99
CA ARG A 437 14.36 11.38 -12.32
C ARG A 437 13.96 10.61 -11.09
N MET A 438 12.73 10.06 -11.08
CA MET A 438 12.20 9.20 -10.04
C MET A 438 11.53 7.96 -10.62
N ASP A 439 12.26 6.86 -10.63
CA ASP A 439 11.79 5.53 -11.01
C ASP A 439 12.33 4.46 -10.04
N SER A 440 12.01 3.18 -10.27
CA SER A 440 12.44 2.09 -9.38
C SER A 440 13.96 1.94 -9.27
N ASP A 441 14.71 2.38 -10.26
CA ASP A 441 16.17 2.23 -10.29
C ASP A 441 16.85 3.40 -9.57
N SER A 442 16.37 4.63 -9.79
CA SER A 442 16.88 5.84 -9.12
C SER A 442 16.40 5.95 -7.67
N ALA A 443 15.20 5.45 -7.36
CA ALA A 443 14.52 5.60 -6.08
C ALA A 443 14.24 4.25 -5.39
N ASN A 444 15.26 3.39 -5.29
CA ASN A 444 15.17 2.01 -4.78
C ASN A 444 15.00 1.89 -3.25
N SER A 445 15.00 2.99 -2.51
CA SER A 445 14.75 3.02 -1.06
C SER A 445 13.91 4.23 -0.67
N MET A 446 13.13 4.11 0.43
CA MET A 446 12.33 5.23 0.96
C MET A 446 13.16 6.48 1.24
N LYS A 447 14.40 6.32 1.73
CA LYS A 447 15.28 7.46 2.01
C LYS A 447 15.59 8.24 0.73
N LYS A 448 15.92 7.53 -0.36
CA LYS A 448 16.17 8.16 -1.67
C LYS A 448 14.92 8.80 -2.25
N GLN A 449 13.76 8.14 -2.12
CA GLN A 449 12.48 8.69 -2.56
C GLN A 449 12.16 10.01 -1.85
N ASN A 450 12.28 10.01 -0.53
CA ASN A 450 12.04 11.21 0.29
C ASN A 450 13.04 12.33 -0.04
N ASP A 451 14.31 12.02 -0.29
CA ASP A 451 15.33 12.98 -0.70
C ASP A 451 14.98 13.61 -2.06
N ILE A 452 14.63 12.80 -3.05
CA ILE A 452 14.20 13.28 -4.38
C ILE A 452 13.00 14.22 -4.25
N LEU A 453 11.97 13.82 -3.50
CA LEU A 453 10.76 14.62 -3.32
C LEU A 453 11.04 15.91 -2.54
N ALA A 454 11.91 15.87 -1.52
CA ALA A 454 12.32 17.04 -0.77
C ALA A 454 13.06 18.05 -1.64
N ARG A 455 14.04 17.60 -2.43
CA ARG A 455 14.81 18.45 -3.35
C ARG A 455 13.92 19.09 -4.41
N PHE A 456 12.97 18.34 -4.97
CA PHE A 456 12.02 18.88 -5.92
C PHE A 456 11.09 19.91 -5.24
N LYS A 457 10.57 19.61 -4.06
CA LYS A 457 9.75 20.53 -3.27
C LYS A 457 10.49 21.85 -2.94
N ASN A 458 11.79 21.77 -2.69
CA ASN A 458 12.64 22.92 -2.43
C ASN A 458 13.01 23.71 -3.70
N LYS A 459 12.46 23.36 -4.87
CA LYS A 459 12.71 24.01 -6.16
C LYS A 459 14.17 23.93 -6.63
N GLU A 460 14.91 22.89 -6.21
CA GLU A 460 16.27 22.64 -6.70
C GLU A 460 16.26 22.16 -8.15
N TYR A 461 15.13 21.65 -8.62
CA TYR A 461 14.89 21.10 -9.94
C TYR A 461 13.61 21.66 -10.55
N ASP A 462 13.59 21.78 -11.87
CA ASP A 462 12.51 22.36 -12.65
C ASP A 462 11.53 21.28 -13.15
N ILE A 463 12.07 20.12 -13.55
CA ILE A 463 11.30 19.02 -14.14
C ILE A 463 11.45 17.76 -13.27
N LEU A 464 10.34 17.16 -12.86
CA LEU A 464 10.31 15.82 -12.27
C LEU A 464 9.82 14.82 -13.34
N LEU A 465 10.70 13.93 -13.75
CA LEU A 465 10.42 12.86 -14.71
C LEU A 465 10.30 11.52 -13.96
N GLY A 466 9.25 10.76 -14.22
CA GLY A 466 9.17 9.44 -13.62
C GLY A 466 8.02 8.57 -14.09
N THR A 467 7.90 7.42 -13.45
CA THR A 467 6.87 6.41 -13.72
C THR A 467 5.65 6.63 -12.81
N GLN A 468 4.79 5.63 -12.67
CA GLN A 468 3.61 5.68 -11.78
C GLN A 468 3.94 6.09 -10.33
N MET A 469 5.21 6.03 -9.92
CA MET A 469 5.65 6.46 -8.58
C MET A 469 5.41 7.95 -8.33
N ILE A 470 5.41 8.79 -9.38
CA ILE A 470 5.16 10.23 -9.27
C ILE A 470 3.71 10.61 -9.60
N ALA A 471 2.87 9.63 -9.98
CA ALA A 471 1.50 9.90 -10.43
C ALA A 471 0.49 10.05 -9.29
N LYS A 472 0.85 9.66 -8.05
CA LYS A 472 -0.12 9.50 -6.97
C LYS A 472 0.32 10.24 -5.70
N GLY A 473 -0.64 10.90 -5.04
CA GLY A 473 -0.50 11.44 -3.69
C GLY A 473 0.54 12.54 -3.50
N LEU A 474 1.06 13.12 -4.58
CA LEU A 474 1.98 14.25 -4.52
C LEU A 474 1.20 15.56 -4.60
N ASP A 475 1.50 16.47 -3.69
CA ASP A 475 0.95 17.82 -3.68
C ASP A 475 2.11 18.83 -3.71
N PHE A 476 2.31 19.41 -4.89
CA PHE A 476 3.31 20.45 -5.14
C PHE A 476 2.62 21.68 -5.66
N SER A 477 2.63 22.73 -4.89
CA SER A 477 1.95 24.00 -5.21
C SER A 477 2.51 24.72 -6.44
N ASN A 478 3.74 24.36 -6.89
CA ASN A 478 4.42 25.04 -7.99
C ASN A 478 4.36 24.28 -9.32
N ILE A 479 3.74 23.09 -9.36
CA ILE A 479 3.52 22.36 -10.62
C ILE A 479 2.33 22.97 -11.35
N THR A 480 2.59 23.48 -12.55
CA THR A 480 1.57 24.08 -13.43
C THR A 480 1.38 23.31 -14.73
N LEU A 481 2.36 22.49 -15.11
CA LEU A 481 2.31 21.64 -16.29
C LEU A 481 2.53 20.18 -15.92
N VAL A 482 1.61 19.32 -16.36
CA VAL A 482 1.75 17.86 -16.28
C VAL A 482 1.68 17.27 -17.68
N ALA A 483 2.73 16.58 -18.10
CA ALA A 483 2.76 15.85 -19.36
C ALA A 483 2.63 14.34 -19.09
N VAL A 484 1.70 13.68 -19.76
CA VAL A 484 1.54 12.23 -19.74
C VAL A 484 1.97 11.69 -21.09
N MET A 485 3.05 10.93 -21.10
CA MET A 485 3.60 10.30 -22.28
C MET A 485 3.16 8.84 -22.32
N ASN A 486 2.56 8.46 -23.46
CA ASN A 486 2.00 7.12 -23.63
C ASN A 486 2.52 6.46 -24.89
#